data_b69588f602e369d6d3b96274118668a6
#
_entry.id   b69588f602e369d6d3b96274118668a6
#
_cell.length_a   1.000
_cell.length_b   1.000
_cell.length_c   1.000
_cell.angle_alpha   90.00
_cell.angle_beta   90.00
_cell.angle_gamma   90.00
#
_symmetry.space_group_name_H-M   'P 1'
#
loop_
_entity.id
_entity.type
_entity.pdbx_description
1 polymer ?
#
loop_
_entity_poly.entity_id
_entity_poly.type
_entity_poly.pdbx_seq_one_letter_code
_entity_poly.pdbx_strand_id
1 'polypeptide(L)'
;MAKRDLTFTRNIGIAAHIDAGKTTTTERILYYGGVSHKIGEVHDGAATMDWMEQEQERGITITSAATTLNWKYRDQDYHVNIIDTPGHVDFTVEVNRSLRVLDGLVFLFSAVDGVEPQSETNWRLADNYNVPRIGFVNKMDRQGADFLNVCQQVKDMLGSHALPLQIPIGSEDNFRGVVDLINFKGIVWNEDDMGMTFKEVEIPSEILSEARDYRGKLLEAVAEFDDNLLEKYFEDENSLTEREILNALRQATIGGKVIPMMCGSAFKNKGVQAMLDMVMEILPSPIDTEAIQGSNPRTDAEEKRKPSVDEPFASLAFKIATDPYVGRLCLSLIHI
;
A
#
# COMPACT_ATOMS: atom_id res chain seq x y z
N MET A 1 -14.95 3.98 26.29
CA MET A 1 -14.08 4.16 25.10
C MET A 1 -14.81 5.06 24.14
N ALA A 2 -14.18 6.08 23.57
CA ALA A 2 -14.79 6.85 22.48
C ALA A 2 -15.07 5.90 21.32
N LYS A 3 -16.26 6.01 20.69
CA LYS A 3 -16.58 5.25 19.48
C LYS A 3 -15.55 5.65 18.40
N ARG A 4 -14.80 4.68 17.88
CA ARG A 4 -13.83 4.92 16.81
C ARG A 4 -14.60 5.08 15.50
N ASP A 5 -14.27 6.11 14.74
CA ASP A 5 -14.80 6.28 13.39
C ASP A 5 -14.06 5.35 12.43
N LEU A 6 -14.77 4.36 11.88
CA LEU A 6 -14.21 3.36 10.97
C LEU A 6 -13.82 3.96 9.62
N THR A 7 -14.33 5.14 9.26
CA THR A 7 -13.94 5.87 8.04
C THR A 7 -12.42 6.15 8.02
N PHE A 8 -11.85 6.42 9.19
CA PHE A 8 -10.42 6.71 9.37
C PHE A 8 -9.61 5.48 9.84
N THR A 9 -10.11 4.29 9.60
CA THR A 9 -9.38 3.04 9.84
C THR A 9 -8.90 2.45 8.52
N ARG A 10 -7.71 1.86 8.51
CA ARG A 10 -7.14 1.11 7.38
C ARG A 10 -6.56 -0.21 7.87
N ASN A 11 -7.04 -1.31 7.33
CA ASN A 11 -6.49 -2.64 7.56
C ASN A 11 -5.74 -3.06 6.29
N ILE A 12 -4.43 -2.84 6.28
CA ILE A 12 -3.62 -3.03 5.08
C ILE A 12 -2.62 -4.15 5.24
N GLY A 13 -2.39 -4.87 4.15
CA GLY A 13 -1.27 -5.79 4.02
C GLY A 13 -0.12 -5.17 3.25
N ILE A 14 1.08 -5.70 3.50
CA ILE A 14 2.25 -5.41 2.68
C ILE A 14 2.71 -6.73 2.08
N ALA A 15 2.63 -6.84 0.75
CA ALA A 15 3.09 -8.01 -0.01
C ALA A 15 4.23 -7.64 -0.94
N ALA A 16 5.13 -8.57 -1.17
CA ALA A 16 6.28 -8.39 -2.03
C ALA A 16 6.85 -9.74 -2.48
N HIS A 17 7.65 -9.76 -3.54
CA HIS A 17 8.59 -10.85 -3.76
C HIS A 17 9.79 -10.75 -2.80
N ILE A 18 10.59 -11.80 -2.71
CA ILE A 18 11.81 -11.82 -1.90
C ILE A 18 12.73 -10.69 -2.36
N ASP A 19 13.38 -10.03 -1.42
CA ASP A 19 14.31 -8.92 -1.65
C ASP A 19 13.73 -7.66 -2.30
N ALA A 20 12.41 -7.52 -2.51
CA ALA A 20 11.83 -6.24 -2.95
C ALA A 20 11.96 -5.10 -1.92
N GLY A 21 12.44 -5.42 -0.72
CA GLY A 21 12.64 -4.47 0.38
C GLY A 21 11.39 -4.31 1.27
N LYS A 22 10.62 -5.39 1.42
CA LYS A 22 9.42 -5.41 2.26
C LYS A 22 9.72 -5.00 3.70
N THR A 23 10.61 -5.72 4.39
CA THR A 23 10.98 -5.43 5.78
C THR A 23 11.52 -4.00 5.93
N THR A 24 12.39 -3.54 5.01
CA THR A 24 12.89 -2.16 5.03
C THR A 24 11.75 -1.14 4.92
N THR A 25 10.79 -1.38 4.02
CA THR A 25 9.65 -0.47 3.84
C THR A 25 8.76 -0.47 5.09
N THR A 26 8.47 -1.63 5.67
CA THR A 26 7.67 -1.77 6.89
C THR A 26 8.34 -1.06 8.06
N GLU A 27 9.64 -1.23 8.26
CA GLU A 27 10.39 -0.52 9.31
C GLU A 27 10.34 1.01 9.15
N ARG A 28 10.40 1.53 7.91
CA ARG A 28 10.22 2.96 7.63
C ARG A 28 8.82 3.44 7.98
N ILE A 29 7.79 2.65 7.66
CA ILE A 29 6.41 2.95 8.03
C ILE A 29 6.26 3.01 9.56
N LEU A 30 6.82 2.06 10.30
CA LEU A 30 6.78 2.03 11.76
C LEU A 30 7.52 3.21 12.38
N TYR A 31 8.66 3.59 11.81
CA TYR A 31 9.42 4.75 12.24
C TYR A 31 8.64 6.06 12.05
N TYR A 32 8.10 6.29 10.85
CA TYR A 32 7.32 7.50 10.56
C TYR A 32 6.00 7.55 11.33
N GLY A 33 5.41 6.39 11.62
CA GLY A 33 4.21 6.25 12.46
C GLY A 33 4.48 6.36 13.96
N GLY A 34 5.75 6.59 14.38
CA GLY A 34 6.14 6.77 15.78
C GLY A 34 6.06 5.50 16.66
N VAL A 35 5.94 4.34 16.03
CA VAL A 35 5.93 3.03 16.74
C VAL A 35 7.35 2.61 17.11
N SER A 36 8.31 2.84 16.23
CA SER A 36 9.73 2.61 16.48
C SER A 36 10.47 3.92 16.67
N HIS A 37 11.35 3.99 17.66
CA HIS A 37 12.21 5.15 17.91
C HIS A 37 13.53 5.11 17.13
N LYS A 38 13.84 3.99 16.49
CA LYS A 38 15.01 3.80 15.63
C LYS A 38 14.58 3.10 14.37
N ILE A 39 15.22 3.44 13.27
CA ILE A 39 15.10 2.70 12.04
C ILE A 39 15.81 1.37 12.22
N GLY A 40 15.06 0.26 12.23
CA GLY A 40 15.62 -1.09 12.24
C GLY A 40 16.26 -1.38 10.87
N GLU A 41 17.56 -1.70 10.87
CA GLU A 41 18.23 -2.20 9.67
C GLU A 41 18.15 -3.73 9.66
N VAL A 42 17.71 -4.30 8.53
CA VAL A 42 17.58 -5.77 8.36
C VAL A 42 18.93 -6.47 8.57
N HIS A 43 20.01 -5.85 8.09
CA HIS A 43 21.36 -6.39 8.21
C HIS A 43 21.91 -6.43 9.64
N ASP A 44 21.36 -5.62 10.53
CA ASP A 44 21.77 -5.56 11.94
C ASP A 44 20.90 -6.45 12.86
N GLY A 45 19.95 -7.19 12.29
CA GLY A 45 19.00 -8.02 13.05
C GLY A 45 18.08 -7.22 13.98
N ALA A 46 17.89 -5.93 13.69
CA ALA A 46 17.16 -4.98 14.53
C ALA A 46 15.73 -4.69 14.04
N ALA A 47 15.21 -5.46 13.07
CA ALA A 47 13.89 -5.27 12.51
C ALA A 47 12.80 -5.65 13.53
N THR A 48 11.84 -4.75 13.76
CA THR A 48 10.77 -4.90 14.77
C THR A 48 9.75 -5.97 14.38
N MET A 49 9.49 -6.12 13.08
CA MET A 49 8.48 -7.05 12.57
C MET A 49 9.02 -8.47 12.38
N ASP A 50 10.30 -8.64 12.11
CA ASP A 50 10.97 -9.94 12.01
C ASP A 50 11.49 -10.34 13.41
N TRP A 51 10.58 -10.79 14.28
CA TRP A 51 10.89 -11.06 15.70
C TRP A 51 11.45 -12.45 15.96
N MET A 52 11.35 -13.38 15.02
CA MET A 52 11.91 -14.72 15.14
C MET A 52 13.41 -14.71 14.77
N GLU A 53 14.22 -15.40 15.54
CA GLU A 53 15.66 -15.56 15.27
C GLU A 53 15.93 -16.06 13.85
N GLN A 54 15.11 -16.98 13.35
CA GLN A 54 15.20 -17.50 11.97
C GLN A 54 14.85 -16.47 10.90
N GLU A 55 13.93 -15.54 11.18
CA GLU A 55 13.61 -14.42 10.29
C GLU A 55 14.77 -13.45 10.20
N GLN A 56 15.36 -13.13 11.35
CA GLN A 56 16.51 -12.22 11.46
C GLN A 56 17.78 -12.82 10.81
N GLU A 57 18.05 -14.11 11.04
CA GLU A 57 19.20 -14.79 10.43
C GLU A 57 19.10 -14.89 8.90
N ARG A 58 17.89 -15.10 8.38
CA ARG A 58 17.66 -15.31 6.92
C ARG A 58 17.29 -14.03 6.20
N GLY A 59 16.91 -12.96 6.92
CA GLY A 59 16.42 -11.72 6.34
C GLY A 59 15.09 -11.85 5.59
N ILE A 60 14.27 -12.87 5.96
CA ILE A 60 12.97 -13.13 5.33
C ILE A 60 11.88 -13.21 6.38
N THR A 61 10.69 -12.68 6.09
CA THR A 61 9.49 -12.84 6.93
C THR A 61 8.92 -14.25 6.73
N ILE A 62 8.83 -15.01 7.80
CA ILE A 62 8.28 -16.38 7.82
C ILE A 62 6.83 -16.34 8.29
N THR A 63 6.53 -15.54 9.32
CA THR A 63 5.22 -15.46 9.93
C THR A 63 4.63 -14.07 9.79
N SER A 64 3.32 -13.99 9.52
CA SER A 64 2.64 -12.70 9.47
C SER A 64 2.72 -12.03 10.83
N ALA A 65 3.19 -10.80 10.87
CA ALA A 65 3.16 -9.94 12.04
C ALA A 65 2.09 -8.86 11.86
N ALA A 66 1.43 -8.46 12.96
CA ALA A 66 0.44 -7.40 12.93
C ALA A 66 0.86 -6.27 13.85
N THR A 67 0.83 -5.07 13.36
CA THR A 67 1.16 -3.86 14.12
C THR A 67 0.18 -2.76 13.81
N THR A 68 -0.05 -1.90 14.80
CA THR A 68 -0.94 -0.74 14.67
C THR A 68 -0.13 0.53 14.81
N LEU A 69 -0.43 1.51 13.96
CA LEU A 69 0.10 2.86 14.06
C LEU A 69 -1.00 3.90 13.83
N ASN A 70 -0.72 5.14 14.23
CA ASN A 70 -1.56 6.27 13.90
C ASN A 70 -0.84 7.11 12.83
N TRP A 71 -1.58 7.50 11.78
CA TRP A 71 -1.07 8.35 10.73
C TRP A 71 -1.89 9.61 10.60
N LYS A 72 -1.23 10.77 10.66
CA LYS A 72 -1.92 12.05 10.49
C LYS A 72 -1.85 12.48 9.03
N TYR A 73 -3.02 12.64 8.41
CA TYR A 73 -3.13 13.10 7.03
C TYR A 73 -4.30 14.08 6.88
N ARG A 74 -4.06 15.24 6.27
CA ARG A 74 -5.06 16.33 6.07
C ARG A 74 -5.85 16.67 7.34
N ASP A 75 -5.13 16.85 8.45
CA ASP A 75 -5.69 17.12 9.80
C ASP A 75 -6.62 16.05 10.38
N GLN A 76 -6.66 14.86 9.78
CA GLN A 76 -7.35 13.68 10.30
C GLN A 76 -6.34 12.68 10.85
N ASP A 77 -6.70 12.04 11.97
CA ASP A 77 -5.92 10.96 12.57
C ASP A 77 -6.46 9.62 12.08
N TYR A 78 -5.68 8.92 11.27
CA TYR A 78 -5.99 7.59 10.79
C TYR A 78 -5.40 6.52 11.72
N HIS A 79 -6.19 5.48 11.95
CA HIS A 79 -5.75 4.28 12.64
C HIS A 79 -5.42 3.20 11.60
N VAL A 80 -4.16 2.81 11.55
CA VAL A 80 -3.67 1.89 10.51
C VAL A 80 -3.20 0.60 11.16
N ASN A 81 -3.83 -0.49 10.80
CA ASN A 81 -3.39 -1.84 11.14
C ASN A 81 -2.62 -2.39 9.95
N ILE A 82 -1.36 -2.72 10.16
CA ILE A 82 -0.50 -3.32 9.15
C ILE A 82 -0.34 -4.80 9.46
N ILE A 83 -0.61 -5.63 8.46
CA ILE A 83 -0.34 -7.06 8.50
C ILE A 83 0.78 -7.32 7.50
N ASP A 84 1.97 -7.61 8.01
CA ASP A 84 3.10 -7.99 7.20
C ASP A 84 2.94 -9.43 6.74
N THR A 85 2.95 -9.66 5.42
CA THR A 85 2.75 -10.99 4.84
C THR A 85 4.08 -11.58 4.37
N PRO A 86 4.31 -12.90 4.55
CA PRO A 86 5.47 -13.55 3.98
C PRO A 86 5.55 -13.37 2.47
N GLY A 87 6.76 -13.14 1.94
CA GLY A 87 6.99 -13.03 0.50
C GLY A 87 7.27 -14.37 -0.20
N HIS A 88 7.58 -15.42 0.56
CA HIS A 88 8.03 -16.71 0.03
C HIS A 88 6.86 -17.64 -0.29
N VAL A 89 6.94 -18.34 -1.43
CA VAL A 89 5.89 -19.29 -1.90
C VAL A 89 5.61 -20.42 -0.91
N ASP A 90 6.59 -20.83 -0.13
CA ASP A 90 6.42 -21.88 0.90
C ASP A 90 5.44 -21.46 2.00
N PHE A 91 5.18 -20.18 2.16
CA PHE A 91 4.27 -19.62 3.17
C PHE A 91 2.93 -19.16 2.59
N THR A 92 2.53 -19.67 1.43
CA THR A 92 1.26 -19.33 0.75
C THR A 92 0.04 -19.44 1.67
N VAL A 93 0.01 -20.39 2.61
CA VAL A 93 -1.09 -20.55 3.57
C VAL A 93 -1.20 -19.33 4.51
N GLU A 94 -0.07 -18.79 4.96
CA GLU A 94 -0.05 -17.58 5.80
C GLU A 94 -0.50 -16.35 5.02
N VAL A 95 -0.08 -16.25 3.75
CA VAL A 95 -0.53 -15.18 2.84
C VAL A 95 -2.05 -15.23 2.65
N ASN A 96 -2.60 -16.43 2.35
CA ASN A 96 -4.05 -16.63 2.20
C ASN A 96 -4.85 -16.23 3.45
N ARG A 97 -4.37 -16.59 4.64
CA ARG A 97 -5.02 -16.23 5.90
C ARG A 97 -5.03 -14.73 6.13
N SER A 98 -3.91 -14.07 5.83
CA SER A 98 -3.78 -12.62 5.95
C SER A 98 -4.68 -11.88 4.97
N LEU A 99 -4.71 -12.29 3.69
CA LEU A 99 -5.54 -11.66 2.66
C LEU A 99 -7.04 -11.63 2.99
N ARG A 100 -7.53 -12.60 3.76
CA ARG A 100 -8.95 -12.65 4.19
C ARG A 100 -9.37 -11.55 5.15
N VAL A 101 -8.42 -10.90 5.78
CA VAL A 101 -8.68 -9.86 6.80
C VAL A 101 -8.23 -8.48 6.36
N LEU A 102 -7.68 -8.35 5.15
CA LEU A 102 -7.22 -7.08 4.61
C LEU A 102 -8.34 -6.36 3.88
N ASP A 103 -8.48 -5.07 4.14
CA ASP A 103 -9.31 -4.18 3.34
C ASP A 103 -8.55 -3.68 2.10
N GLY A 104 -7.23 -3.56 2.18
CA GLY A 104 -6.38 -3.12 1.08
C GLY A 104 -4.95 -3.68 1.17
N LEU A 105 -4.21 -3.55 0.08
CA LEU A 105 -2.86 -4.11 -0.04
C LEU A 105 -1.90 -3.09 -0.66
N VAL A 106 -0.71 -2.97 -0.08
CA VAL A 106 0.45 -2.35 -0.71
C VAL A 106 1.30 -3.45 -1.31
N PHE A 107 1.44 -3.46 -2.62
CA PHE A 107 2.27 -4.44 -3.32
C PHE A 107 3.59 -3.81 -3.74
N LEU A 108 4.69 -4.32 -3.18
CA LEU A 108 6.02 -3.83 -3.46
C LEU A 108 6.65 -4.57 -4.63
N PHE A 109 7.20 -3.82 -5.55
CA PHE A 109 8.06 -4.31 -6.63
C PHE A 109 9.47 -3.76 -6.47
N SER A 110 10.47 -4.47 -6.97
CA SER A 110 11.81 -3.92 -7.14
C SER A 110 11.89 -3.16 -8.46
N ALA A 111 12.47 -1.97 -8.46
CA ALA A 111 12.68 -1.18 -9.68
C ALA A 111 13.67 -1.84 -10.65
N VAL A 112 14.48 -2.78 -10.16
CA VAL A 112 15.50 -3.50 -10.93
C VAL A 112 14.97 -4.85 -11.41
N ASP A 113 14.37 -5.61 -10.49
CA ASP A 113 13.95 -6.98 -10.74
C ASP A 113 12.56 -7.06 -11.40
N GLY A 114 11.72 -6.02 -11.20
CA GLY A 114 10.39 -5.92 -11.80
C GLY A 114 9.39 -6.92 -11.25
N VAL A 115 8.60 -7.53 -12.14
CA VAL A 115 7.62 -8.56 -11.82
C VAL A 115 8.29 -9.94 -11.87
N GLU A 116 8.38 -10.59 -10.72
CA GLU A 116 8.92 -11.95 -10.59
C GLU A 116 7.82 -13.00 -10.48
N PRO A 117 8.11 -14.31 -10.67
CA PRO A 117 7.13 -15.38 -10.53
C PRO A 117 6.42 -15.40 -9.17
N GLN A 118 7.12 -15.00 -8.09
CA GLN A 118 6.53 -14.86 -6.76
C GLN A 118 5.55 -13.68 -6.67
N SER A 119 5.86 -12.58 -7.39
CA SER A 119 4.93 -11.45 -7.52
C SER A 119 3.63 -11.90 -8.17
N GLU A 120 3.71 -12.67 -9.26
CA GLU A 120 2.55 -13.21 -9.96
C GLU A 120 1.70 -14.11 -9.05
N THR A 121 2.34 -15.02 -8.30
CA THR A 121 1.62 -15.91 -7.37
C THR A 121 0.87 -15.13 -6.30
N ASN A 122 1.52 -14.19 -5.62
CA ASN A 122 0.91 -13.37 -4.58
C ASN A 122 -0.17 -12.43 -5.14
N TRP A 123 0.02 -11.94 -6.36
CA TRP A 123 -0.95 -11.12 -7.06
C TRP A 123 -2.24 -11.86 -7.34
N ARG A 124 -2.15 -13.07 -7.90
CA ARG A 124 -3.31 -13.95 -8.15
C ARG A 124 -4.05 -14.33 -6.87
N LEU A 125 -3.33 -14.53 -5.76
CA LEU A 125 -3.97 -14.75 -4.47
C LEU A 125 -4.78 -13.54 -4.03
N ALA A 126 -4.24 -12.32 -4.20
CA ALA A 126 -4.98 -11.10 -3.89
C ALA A 126 -6.20 -10.90 -4.82
N ASP A 127 -6.12 -11.32 -6.10
CA ASP A 127 -7.27 -11.33 -7.02
C ASP A 127 -8.38 -12.26 -6.54
N ASN A 128 -8.04 -13.45 -6.04
CA ASN A 128 -9.03 -14.40 -5.51
C ASN A 128 -9.86 -13.85 -4.34
N TYR A 129 -9.32 -12.90 -3.60
CA TYR A 129 -10.00 -12.21 -2.49
C TYR A 129 -10.52 -10.83 -2.86
N ASN A 130 -10.39 -10.41 -4.12
CA ASN A 130 -10.75 -9.07 -4.61
C ASN A 130 -10.17 -7.94 -3.74
N VAL A 131 -8.93 -8.10 -3.23
CA VAL A 131 -8.31 -7.09 -2.38
C VAL A 131 -7.83 -5.91 -3.22
N PRO A 132 -8.39 -4.70 -3.02
CA PRO A 132 -7.91 -3.49 -3.66
C PRO A 132 -6.45 -3.22 -3.31
N ARG A 133 -5.67 -2.71 -4.26
CA ARG A 133 -4.23 -2.54 -4.04
C ARG A 133 -3.63 -1.33 -4.72
N ILE A 134 -2.52 -0.87 -4.16
CA ILE A 134 -1.60 0.06 -4.79
C ILE A 134 -0.25 -0.62 -5.00
N GLY A 135 0.44 -0.27 -6.08
CA GLY A 135 1.79 -0.73 -6.33
C GLY A 135 2.83 0.31 -5.88
N PHE A 136 3.87 -0.15 -5.21
CA PHE A 136 5.00 0.69 -4.86
C PHE A 136 6.30 0.09 -5.39
N VAL A 137 6.92 0.78 -6.35
CA VAL A 137 8.18 0.36 -6.97
C VAL A 137 9.32 0.92 -6.13
N ASN A 138 9.92 0.04 -5.35
CA ASN A 138 11.01 0.32 -4.42
C ASN A 138 12.37 0.17 -5.08
N LYS A 139 13.43 0.61 -4.40
CA LYS A 139 14.84 0.53 -4.84
C LYS A 139 15.16 1.40 -6.06
N MET A 140 14.51 2.56 -6.18
CA MET A 140 14.83 3.53 -7.25
C MET A 140 16.26 4.06 -7.21
N ASP A 141 16.98 3.83 -6.10
CA ASP A 141 18.39 4.16 -5.88
C ASP A 141 19.37 3.13 -6.43
N ARG A 142 18.89 1.99 -6.93
CA ARG A 142 19.76 0.91 -7.43
C ARG A 142 20.06 1.08 -8.92
N GLN A 143 21.24 0.60 -9.33
CA GLN A 143 21.63 0.59 -10.74
C GLN A 143 20.67 -0.27 -11.56
N GLY A 144 20.21 0.25 -12.70
CA GLY A 144 19.22 -0.40 -13.56
C GLY A 144 17.76 -0.19 -13.12
N ALA A 145 17.49 0.70 -12.17
CA ALA A 145 16.14 1.01 -11.72
C ALA A 145 15.31 1.68 -12.82
N ASP A 146 14.16 1.10 -13.16
CA ASP A 146 13.22 1.61 -14.17
C ASP A 146 11.76 1.44 -13.71
N PHE A 147 11.20 2.52 -13.19
CA PHE A 147 9.81 2.57 -12.70
C PHE A 147 8.77 2.28 -13.81
N LEU A 148 8.96 2.91 -14.95
CA LEU A 148 7.98 2.83 -16.04
C LEU A 148 7.97 1.45 -16.70
N ASN A 149 9.13 0.82 -16.80
CA ASN A 149 9.24 -0.57 -17.24
C ASN A 149 8.51 -1.52 -16.27
N VAL A 150 8.62 -1.32 -14.96
CA VAL A 150 7.87 -2.13 -13.98
C VAL A 150 6.36 -1.93 -14.14
N CYS A 151 5.89 -0.69 -14.35
CA CYS A 151 4.48 -0.43 -14.64
C CYS A 151 4.01 -1.15 -15.90
N GLN A 152 4.86 -1.21 -16.94
CA GLN A 152 4.55 -1.95 -18.16
C GLN A 152 4.50 -3.46 -17.91
N GLN A 153 5.45 -4.00 -17.14
CA GLN A 153 5.42 -5.42 -16.75
C GLN A 153 4.16 -5.80 -15.96
N VAL A 154 3.67 -4.94 -15.06
CA VAL A 154 2.40 -5.15 -14.35
C VAL A 154 1.23 -5.25 -15.33
N LYS A 155 1.21 -4.45 -16.38
CA LYS A 155 0.20 -4.55 -17.46
C LYS A 155 0.32 -5.86 -18.24
N ASP A 156 1.51 -6.19 -18.69
CA ASP A 156 1.76 -7.29 -19.62
C ASP A 156 1.71 -8.66 -18.96
N MET A 157 2.28 -8.78 -17.74
CA MET A 157 2.44 -10.06 -17.06
C MET A 157 1.32 -10.34 -16.04
N LEU A 158 0.79 -9.28 -15.37
CA LEU A 158 -0.27 -9.43 -14.38
C LEU A 158 -1.66 -9.08 -14.92
N GLY A 159 -1.75 -8.59 -16.18
CA GLY A 159 -3.01 -8.26 -16.83
C GLY A 159 -3.78 -7.12 -16.15
N SER A 160 -3.09 -6.28 -15.40
CA SER A 160 -3.70 -5.25 -14.56
C SER A 160 -3.44 -3.85 -15.10
N HIS A 161 -4.41 -2.95 -14.99
CA HIS A 161 -4.26 -1.57 -15.45
C HIS A 161 -3.39 -0.76 -14.46
N ALA A 162 -2.07 -0.88 -14.58
CA ALA A 162 -1.11 -0.08 -13.83
C ALA A 162 -1.18 1.39 -14.26
N LEU A 163 -1.49 2.28 -13.32
CA LEU A 163 -1.63 3.72 -13.58
C LEU A 163 -0.60 4.49 -12.75
N PRO A 164 0.46 5.04 -13.36
CA PRO A 164 1.42 5.87 -12.66
C PRO A 164 0.77 7.11 -12.05
N LEU A 165 0.92 7.31 -10.74
CA LEU A 165 0.55 8.56 -10.06
C LEU A 165 1.73 9.52 -9.93
N GLN A 166 2.92 9.01 -10.20
CA GLN A 166 4.18 9.71 -10.07
C GLN A 166 5.12 9.31 -11.20
N ILE A 167 6.10 10.16 -11.51
CA ILE A 167 7.29 9.77 -12.26
C ILE A 167 8.54 10.16 -11.48
N PRO A 168 9.65 9.41 -11.57
CA PRO A 168 10.86 9.70 -10.79
C PRO A 168 11.57 10.96 -11.29
N ILE A 169 12.17 11.70 -10.36
CA ILE A 169 13.14 12.77 -10.64
C ILE A 169 14.55 12.18 -10.49
N GLY A 170 15.17 11.84 -11.63
CA GLY A 170 16.40 11.09 -11.65
C GLY A 170 16.20 9.60 -11.41
N SER A 171 17.25 8.84 -11.54
CA SER A 171 17.30 7.39 -11.34
C SER A 171 18.61 6.99 -10.69
N GLU A 172 18.67 5.81 -10.12
CA GLU A 172 19.90 5.26 -9.50
C GLU A 172 20.46 6.21 -8.44
N ASP A 173 21.77 6.45 -8.44
CA ASP A 173 22.42 7.39 -7.51
C ASP A 173 21.89 8.83 -7.60
N ASN A 174 21.27 9.19 -8.74
CA ASN A 174 20.67 10.50 -8.97
C ASN A 174 19.18 10.57 -8.61
N PHE A 175 18.59 9.53 -8.05
CA PHE A 175 17.20 9.55 -7.61
C PHE A 175 17.01 10.54 -6.45
N ARG A 176 16.40 11.69 -6.74
CA ARG A 176 16.21 12.79 -5.79
C ARG A 176 14.81 12.88 -5.23
N GLY A 177 13.82 12.49 -6.02
CA GLY A 177 12.42 12.68 -5.67
C GLY A 177 11.49 12.18 -6.76
N VAL A 178 10.27 12.68 -6.76
CA VAL A 178 9.23 12.31 -7.73
C VAL A 178 8.48 13.55 -8.21
N VAL A 179 7.88 13.47 -9.38
CA VAL A 179 6.82 14.39 -9.81
C VAL A 179 5.49 13.77 -9.41
N ASP A 180 4.73 14.44 -8.58
CA ASP A 180 3.33 14.14 -8.32
C ASP A 180 2.49 14.57 -9.52
N LEU A 181 1.88 13.61 -10.21
CA LEU A 181 1.07 13.86 -11.41
C LEU A 181 -0.33 14.40 -11.08
N ILE A 182 -0.81 14.22 -9.86
CA ILE A 182 -2.11 14.72 -9.41
C ILE A 182 -2.03 16.23 -9.19
N ASN A 183 -1.05 16.70 -8.41
CA ASN A 183 -0.86 18.13 -8.11
C ASN A 183 0.07 18.82 -9.09
N PHE A 184 0.72 18.07 -9.96
CA PHE A 184 1.68 18.51 -10.97
C PHE A 184 2.82 19.35 -10.40
N LYS A 185 3.50 18.77 -9.40
CA LYS A 185 4.63 19.36 -8.70
C LYS A 185 5.74 18.35 -8.46
N GLY A 186 6.97 18.81 -8.37
CA GLY A 186 8.08 18.00 -7.90
C GLY A 186 8.06 17.89 -6.37
N ILE A 187 8.40 16.70 -5.85
CA ILE A 187 8.57 16.41 -4.42
C ILE A 187 9.97 15.89 -4.21
N VAL A 188 10.75 16.55 -3.35
CA VAL A 188 12.13 16.15 -3.02
C VAL A 188 12.25 16.03 -1.51
N TRP A 189 12.69 14.84 -1.04
CA TRP A 189 12.86 14.57 0.39
C TRP A 189 14.17 15.14 0.91
N ASN A 190 14.13 15.58 2.17
CA ASN A 190 15.31 16.08 2.87
C ASN A 190 16.12 14.89 3.41
N GLU A 191 17.39 14.79 3.03
CA GLU A 191 18.27 13.70 3.46
C GLU A 191 18.79 13.91 4.88
N ASP A 192 18.91 15.15 5.33
CA ASP A 192 19.47 15.51 6.64
C ASP A 192 18.58 15.04 7.81
N ASP A 193 17.28 14.90 7.57
CA ASP A 193 16.30 14.46 8.58
C ASP A 193 15.75 13.04 8.31
N MET A 194 16.49 12.23 7.56
CA MET A 194 16.07 10.88 7.15
C MET A 194 14.73 10.85 6.39
N GLY A 195 14.49 11.86 5.57
CA GLY A 195 13.29 11.97 4.74
C GLY A 195 12.02 12.28 5.53
N MET A 196 12.12 12.75 6.79
CA MET A 196 10.94 13.15 7.57
C MET A 196 10.22 14.36 6.99
N THR A 197 10.95 15.24 6.33
CA THR A 197 10.39 16.39 5.62
C THR A 197 10.66 16.29 4.12
N PHE A 198 9.80 16.95 3.36
CA PHE A 198 9.97 17.10 1.91
C PHE A 198 9.71 18.56 1.51
N LYS A 199 10.16 18.90 0.32
CA LYS A 199 9.92 20.20 -0.30
C LYS A 199 9.21 20.01 -1.62
N GLU A 200 8.20 20.83 -1.87
CA GLU A 200 7.65 21.02 -3.20
C GLU A 200 8.63 21.86 -4.03
N VAL A 201 8.90 21.41 -5.24
CA VAL A 201 9.78 22.09 -6.19
C VAL A 201 9.10 22.17 -7.55
N GLU A 202 9.58 23.08 -8.39
CA GLU A 202 9.19 23.09 -9.80
C GLU A 202 9.65 21.81 -10.49
N ILE A 203 8.85 21.32 -11.45
CA ILE A 203 9.22 20.15 -12.23
C ILE A 203 10.44 20.50 -13.07
N PRO A 204 11.54 19.71 -12.98
CA PRO A 204 12.73 19.94 -13.79
C PRO A 204 12.40 19.97 -15.29
N SER A 205 13.00 20.92 -16.01
CA SER A 205 12.72 21.14 -17.45
C SER A 205 12.98 19.91 -18.31
N GLU A 206 13.96 19.08 -17.90
CA GLU A 206 14.36 17.86 -18.61
C GLU A 206 13.26 16.78 -18.64
N ILE A 207 12.39 16.74 -17.62
CA ILE A 207 11.30 15.75 -17.51
C ILE A 207 9.90 16.37 -17.65
N LEU A 208 9.81 17.67 -17.86
CA LEU A 208 8.51 18.38 -17.90
C LEU A 208 7.60 17.88 -19.03
N SER A 209 8.16 17.55 -20.20
CA SER A 209 7.39 17.00 -21.31
C SER A 209 6.82 15.63 -20.96
N GLU A 210 7.65 14.76 -20.40
CA GLU A 210 7.24 13.43 -19.98
C GLU A 210 6.19 13.50 -18.85
N ALA A 211 6.37 14.43 -17.89
CA ALA A 211 5.41 14.65 -16.82
C ALA A 211 4.03 15.08 -17.38
N ARG A 212 3.99 15.93 -18.40
CA ARG A 212 2.73 16.32 -19.06
C ARG A 212 2.06 15.16 -19.76
N ASP A 213 2.83 14.33 -20.48
CA ASP A 213 2.29 13.15 -21.16
C ASP A 213 1.68 12.14 -20.16
N TYR A 214 2.37 11.88 -19.04
CA TYR A 214 1.84 10.99 -18.02
C TYR A 214 0.69 11.59 -17.22
N ARG A 215 0.68 12.92 -17.00
CA ARG A 215 -0.48 13.59 -16.44
C ARG A 215 -1.69 13.48 -17.34
N GLY A 216 -1.53 13.71 -18.66
CA GLY A 216 -2.61 13.53 -19.64
C GLY A 216 -3.21 12.13 -19.57
N LYS A 217 -2.36 11.09 -19.58
CA LYS A 217 -2.80 9.69 -19.43
C LYS A 217 -3.52 9.42 -18.09
N LEU A 218 -3.06 10.04 -17.00
CA LEU A 218 -3.72 9.94 -15.70
C LEU A 218 -5.11 10.56 -15.74
N LEU A 219 -5.24 11.78 -16.25
CA LEU A 219 -6.52 12.51 -16.32
C LEU A 219 -7.52 11.80 -17.25
N GLU A 220 -7.06 11.31 -18.39
CA GLU A 220 -7.87 10.51 -19.33
C GLU A 220 -8.39 9.25 -18.64
N ALA A 221 -7.50 8.45 -18.03
CA ALA A 221 -7.88 7.24 -17.33
C ALA A 221 -8.87 7.50 -16.17
N VAL A 222 -8.68 8.59 -15.42
CA VAL A 222 -9.57 8.97 -14.32
C VAL A 222 -10.95 9.40 -14.85
N ALA A 223 -10.99 10.15 -15.94
CA ALA A 223 -12.22 10.63 -16.55
C ALA A 223 -13.11 9.46 -17.06
N GLU A 224 -12.51 8.37 -17.54
CA GLU A 224 -13.25 7.18 -18.00
C GLU A 224 -14.08 6.48 -16.90
N PHE A 225 -13.83 6.75 -15.62
CA PHE A 225 -14.55 6.09 -14.52
C PHE A 225 -15.80 6.83 -14.04
N ASP A 226 -16.04 8.07 -14.52
CA ASP A 226 -17.19 8.88 -14.14
C ASP A 226 -17.64 9.75 -15.32
N ASP A 227 -18.87 9.57 -15.78
CA ASP A 227 -19.41 10.27 -16.95
C ASP A 227 -19.37 11.81 -16.80
N ASN A 228 -19.56 12.33 -15.58
CA ASN A 228 -19.48 13.77 -15.34
C ASN A 228 -18.02 14.28 -15.45
N LEU A 229 -17.05 13.48 -14.99
CA LEU A 229 -15.64 13.81 -15.14
C LEU A 229 -15.20 13.73 -16.61
N LEU A 230 -15.76 12.79 -17.36
CA LEU A 230 -15.47 12.65 -18.78
C LEU A 230 -15.98 13.86 -19.58
N GLU A 231 -17.21 14.33 -19.33
CA GLU A 231 -17.73 15.56 -19.94
C GLU A 231 -16.86 16.77 -19.61
N LYS A 232 -16.51 16.92 -18.32
CA LYS A 232 -15.66 18.00 -17.84
C LYS A 232 -14.25 17.98 -18.45
N TYR A 233 -13.66 16.79 -18.59
CA TYR A 233 -12.35 16.60 -19.21
C TYR A 233 -12.36 16.98 -20.69
N PHE A 234 -13.43 16.66 -21.43
CA PHE A 234 -13.57 17.06 -22.85
C PHE A 234 -13.77 18.58 -23.04
N GLU A 235 -14.36 19.26 -22.04
CA GLU A 235 -14.46 20.73 -22.09
C GLU A 235 -13.11 21.41 -21.83
N ASP A 236 -12.38 20.97 -20.83
CA ASP A 236 -11.04 21.42 -20.48
C ASP A 236 -10.32 20.36 -19.63
N GLU A 237 -9.26 19.76 -20.20
CA GLU A 237 -8.46 18.73 -19.53
C GLU A 237 -7.88 19.14 -18.16
N ASN A 238 -7.68 20.46 -17.94
CA ASN A 238 -7.15 21.01 -16.69
C ASN A 238 -8.24 21.42 -15.69
N SER A 239 -9.51 21.20 -15.99
CA SER A 239 -10.63 21.58 -15.13
C SER A 239 -10.86 20.61 -13.96
N LEU A 240 -10.27 19.39 -14.01
CA LEU A 240 -10.41 18.40 -12.97
C LEU A 240 -9.64 18.83 -11.71
N THR A 241 -10.36 18.91 -10.58
CA THR A 241 -9.77 19.24 -9.30
C THR A 241 -9.09 18.02 -8.68
N GLU A 242 -8.08 18.25 -7.82
CA GLU A 242 -7.41 17.18 -7.06
C GLU A 242 -8.41 16.23 -6.39
N ARG A 243 -9.47 16.76 -5.78
CA ARG A 243 -10.46 15.96 -5.04
C ARG A 243 -11.29 15.07 -5.97
N GLU A 244 -11.64 15.53 -7.14
CA GLU A 244 -12.32 14.75 -8.17
C GLU A 244 -11.43 13.60 -8.65
N ILE A 245 -10.16 13.90 -8.95
CA ILE A 245 -9.17 12.89 -9.36
C ILE A 245 -9.01 11.82 -8.28
N LEU A 246 -8.80 12.20 -7.03
CA LEU A 246 -8.63 11.26 -5.92
C LEU A 246 -9.88 10.42 -5.67
N ASN A 247 -11.07 11.01 -5.75
CA ASN A 247 -12.32 10.27 -5.57
C ASN A 247 -12.52 9.22 -6.69
N ALA A 248 -12.28 9.58 -7.94
CA ALA A 248 -12.40 8.64 -9.06
C ALA A 248 -11.33 7.54 -8.98
N LEU A 249 -10.08 7.87 -8.66
CA LEU A 249 -9.02 6.89 -8.40
C LEU A 249 -9.41 5.91 -7.28
N ARG A 250 -9.96 6.43 -6.17
CA ARG A 250 -10.43 5.60 -5.07
C ARG A 250 -11.49 4.60 -5.53
N GLN A 251 -12.52 5.06 -6.22
CA GLN A 251 -13.61 4.21 -6.72
C GLN A 251 -13.08 3.16 -7.71
N ALA A 252 -12.22 3.58 -8.63
CA ALA A 252 -11.61 2.68 -9.61
C ALA A 252 -10.69 1.63 -8.95
N THR A 253 -9.94 2.02 -7.92
CA THR A 253 -9.06 1.11 -7.15
C THR A 253 -9.87 0.11 -6.34
N ILE A 254 -10.89 0.57 -5.60
CA ILE A 254 -11.79 -0.31 -4.83
C ILE A 254 -12.53 -1.27 -5.77
N GLY A 255 -12.94 -0.81 -6.96
CA GLY A 255 -13.56 -1.64 -7.98
C GLY A 255 -12.60 -2.55 -8.75
N GLY A 256 -11.30 -2.55 -8.43
CA GLY A 256 -10.27 -3.38 -9.09
C GLY A 256 -10.00 -3.00 -10.54
N LYS A 257 -10.42 -1.80 -10.98
CA LYS A 257 -10.28 -1.35 -12.38
C LYS A 257 -8.89 -0.79 -12.69
N VAL A 258 -8.24 -0.17 -11.71
CA VAL A 258 -6.88 0.37 -11.83
C VAL A 258 -6.02 -0.04 -10.64
N ILE A 259 -4.73 -0.07 -10.88
CA ILE A 259 -3.70 -0.22 -9.85
C ILE A 259 -2.88 1.08 -9.86
N PRO A 260 -3.07 1.97 -8.88
CA PRO A 260 -2.24 3.15 -8.73
C PRO A 260 -0.79 2.76 -8.46
N MET A 261 0.14 3.31 -9.23
CA MET A 261 1.57 2.98 -9.13
C MET A 261 2.36 4.18 -8.63
N MET A 262 3.18 3.93 -7.62
CA MET A 262 4.08 4.91 -7.01
C MET A 262 5.50 4.37 -6.96
N CYS A 263 6.49 5.24 -6.74
CA CYS A 263 7.88 4.81 -6.64
C CYS A 263 8.63 5.49 -5.50
N GLY A 264 9.74 4.86 -5.10
CA GLY A 264 10.60 5.40 -4.07
C GLY A 264 11.81 4.52 -3.76
N SER A 265 12.51 4.88 -2.72
CA SER A 265 13.57 4.09 -2.11
C SER A 265 13.41 4.09 -0.60
N ALA A 266 12.91 3.00 -0.05
CA ALA A 266 12.77 2.84 1.40
C ALA A 266 14.15 2.92 2.08
N PHE A 267 15.20 2.39 1.46
CA PHE A 267 16.58 2.46 1.99
C PHE A 267 17.09 3.90 2.09
N LYS A 268 16.78 4.74 1.09
CA LYS A 268 17.12 6.16 1.06
C LYS A 268 16.07 7.07 1.71
N ASN A 269 15.06 6.49 2.37
CA ASN A 269 14.00 7.23 3.06
C ASN A 269 13.19 8.17 2.14
N LYS A 270 12.94 7.76 0.90
CA LYS A 270 12.24 8.55 -0.12
C LYS A 270 10.98 7.85 -0.59
N GLY A 271 9.84 8.53 -0.55
CA GLY A 271 8.58 8.06 -1.14
C GLY A 271 7.64 7.30 -0.20
N VAL A 272 8.10 6.81 0.96
CA VAL A 272 7.28 5.98 1.86
C VAL A 272 6.12 6.77 2.49
N GLN A 273 6.36 8.03 2.90
CA GLN A 273 5.28 8.87 3.45
C GLN A 273 4.23 9.20 2.39
N ALA A 274 4.66 9.57 1.17
CA ALA A 274 3.73 9.83 0.07
C ALA A 274 2.89 8.58 -0.27
N MET A 275 3.49 7.39 -0.19
CA MET A 275 2.75 6.13 -0.33
C MET A 275 1.70 5.97 0.78
N LEU A 276 2.05 6.24 2.05
CA LEU A 276 1.10 6.18 3.16
C LEU A 276 -0.05 7.17 2.98
N ASP A 277 0.23 8.40 2.54
CA ASP A 277 -0.80 9.38 2.24
C ASP A 277 -1.79 8.86 1.18
N MET A 278 -1.27 8.23 0.12
CA MET A 278 -2.12 7.59 -0.90
C MET A 278 -2.88 6.38 -0.35
N VAL A 279 -2.33 5.60 0.56
CA VAL A 279 -3.06 4.54 1.26
C VAL A 279 -4.29 5.12 1.99
N MET A 280 -4.15 6.26 2.67
CA MET A 280 -5.28 6.91 3.36
C MET A 280 -6.34 7.41 2.38
N GLU A 281 -5.94 7.95 1.24
CA GLU A 281 -6.85 8.49 0.23
C GLU A 281 -7.54 7.41 -0.61
N ILE A 282 -6.80 6.40 -1.09
CA ILE A 282 -7.26 5.53 -2.17
C ILE A 282 -7.74 4.17 -1.65
N LEU A 283 -7.06 3.57 -0.65
CA LEU A 283 -7.46 2.25 -0.17
C LEU A 283 -8.73 2.31 0.69
N PRO A 284 -9.54 1.24 0.66
CA PRO A 284 -10.80 1.21 1.40
C PRO A 284 -10.59 1.25 2.91
N SER A 285 -11.61 1.76 3.58
CA SER A 285 -11.82 1.59 5.02
C SER A 285 -12.75 0.39 5.25
N PRO A 286 -12.88 -0.12 6.48
CA PRO A 286 -13.80 -1.22 6.77
C PRO A 286 -15.24 -0.98 6.34
N ILE A 287 -15.70 0.28 6.30
CA ILE A 287 -17.06 0.61 5.87
C ILE A 287 -17.27 0.55 4.35
N ASP A 288 -16.21 0.54 3.57
CA ASP A 288 -16.26 0.38 2.11
C ASP A 288 -16.30 -1.09 1.69
N THR A 289 -16.07 -2.01 2.63
CA THR A 289 -16.05 -3.45 2.36
C THR A 289 -17.43 -4.08 2.53
N GLU A 290 -17.65 -5.22 1.87
CA GLU A 290 -18.88 -5.95 1.99
C GLU A 290 -19.10 -6.52 3.41
N ALA A 291 -20.38 -6.68 3.77
CA ALA A 291 -20.73 -7.32 5.03
C ALA A 291 -20.20 -8.76 5.10
N ILE A 292 -19.61 -9.12 6.24
CA ILE A 292 -19.14 -10.47 6.46
C ILE A 292 -20.31 -11.44 6.50
N GLN A 293 -20.15 -12.56 5.79
CA GLN A 293 -21.13 -13.64 5.75
C GLN A 293 -20.60 -14.84 6.54
N GLY A 294 -21.48 -15.45 7.29
CA GLY A 294 -21.21 -16.65 8.05
C GLY A 294 -22.46 -17.49 8.25
N SER A 295 -22.34 -18.70 8.76
CA SER A 295 -23.46 -19.55 9.13
C SER A 295 -23.57 -19.68 10.65
N ASN A 296 -24.78 -19.62 11.16
CA ASN A 296 -25.04 -19.88 12.56
C ASN A 296 -24.89 -21.39 12.86
N PRO A 297 -23.94 -21.80 13.72
CA PRO A 297 -23.65 -23.22 13.94
C PRO A 297 -24.78 -24.00 14.63
N ARG A 298 -25.82 -23.32 15.11
CA ARG A 298 -26.97 -23.97 15.76
C ARG A 298 -28.17 -24.13 14.84
N THR A 299 -28.31 -23.24 13.86
CA THR A 299 -29.50 -23.15 12.99
C THR A 299 -29.18 -23.37 11.52
N ASP A 300 -27.90 -23.43 11.14
CA ASP A 300 -27.38 -23.41 9.76
C ASP A 300 -27.87 -22.22 8.90
N ALA A 301 -28.50 -21.24 9.55
CA ALA A 301 -28.96 -20.04 8.86
C ALA A 301 -27.79 -19.13 8.50
N GLU A 302 -27.83 -18.57 7.30
CA GLU A 302 -26.87 -17.55 6.89
C GLU A 302 -27.07 -16.26 7.69
N GLU A 303 -26.00 -15.73 8.23
CA GLU A 303 -25.95 -14.46 8.93
C GLU A 303 -24.97 -13.51 8.24
N LYS A 304 -25.33 -12.22 8.21
CA LYS A 304 -24.50 -11.13 7.70
C LYS A 304 -24.22 -10.13 8.82
N ARG A 305 -23.02 -9.60 8.86
CA ARG A 305 -22.63 -8.53 9.79
C ARG A 305 -21.97 -7.40 9.00
N LYS A 306 -22.54 -6.21 9.13
CA LYS A 306 -21.94 -4.99 8.56
C LYS A 306 -20.83 -4.49 9.48
N PRO A 307 -19.82 -3.80 8.93
CA PRO A 307 -18.78 -3.16 9.74
C PRO A 307 -19.35 -1.90 10.43
N SER A 308 -20.09 -2.10 11.51
CA SER A 308 -20.75 -1.04 12.28
C SER A 308 -20.67 -1.32 13.77
N VAL A 309 -20.40 -0.28 14.55
CA VAL A 309 -20.37 -0.35 16.03
C VAL A 309 -21.72 -0.64 16.67
N ASP A 310 -22.80 -0.57 15.90
CA ASP A 310 -24.16 -0.84 16.36
C ASP A 310 -24.61 -2.30 16.06
N GLU A 311 -23.78 -3.04 15.29
CA GLU A 311 -24.00 -4.46 15.00
C GLU A 311 -23.53 -5.36 16.16
N PRO A 312 -24.05 -6.58 16.29
CA PRO A 312 -23.53 -7.57 17.24
C PRO A 312 -22.05 -7.87 16.97
N PHE A 313 -21.30 -8.10 18.05
CA PHE A 313 -19.87 -8.40 17.96
C PHE A 313 -19.59 -9.54 16.96
N ALA A 314 -18.70 -9.27 16.00
CA ALA A 314 -18.20 -10.26 15.06
C ALA A 314 -16.69 -10.05 14.87
N SER A 315 -15.93 -11.13 14.87
CA SER A 315 -14.50 -11.11 14.58
C SER A 315 -14.07 -12.36 13.84
N LEU A 316 -13.07 -12.22 13.00
CA LEU A 316 -12.41 -13.36 12.32
C LEU A 316 -11.03 -13.58 12.95
N ALA A 317 -10.87 -14.72 13.63
CA ALA A 317 -9.57 -15.17 14.10
C ALA A 317 -8.79 -15.77 12.92
N PHE A 318 -7.66 -15.17 12.58
CA PHE A 318 -6.87 -15.60 11.41
C PHE A 318 -5.53 -16.23 11.76
N LYS A 319 -5.03 -16.01 12.99
CA LYS A 319 -3.74 -16.56 13.42
C LYS A 319 -3.73 -16.86 14.91
N ILE A 320 -3.07 -17.98 15.28
CA ILE A 320 -2.70 -18.29 16.65
C ILE A 320 -1.18 -18.19 16.72
N ALA A 321 -0.69 -17.39 17.66
CA ALA A 321 0.73 -17.21 17.96
C ALA A 321 1.03 -17.65 19.38
N THR A 322 2.29 -17.96 19.68
CA THR A 322 2.76 -18.25 21.04
C THR A 322 3.72 -17.14 21.44
N ASP A 323 3.41 -16.48 22.52
CA ASP A 323 4.26 -15.49 23.14
C ASP A 323 4.96 -16.09 24.36
N PRO A 324 6.27 -15.89 24.55
CA PRO A 324 7.02 -16.47 25.68
C PRO A 324 6.53 -16.04 27.06
N TYR A 325 5.91 -14.87 27.17
CA TYR A 325 5.48 -14.25 28.43
C TYR A 325 3.99 -14.41 28.72
N VAL A 326 3.15 -14.34 27.66
CA VAL A 326 1.69 -14.32 27.78
C VAL A 326 1.07 -15.66 27.39
N GLY A 327 1.82 -16.52 26.72
CA GLY A 327 1.35 -17.83 26.27
C GLY A 327 0.67 -17.76 24.89
N ARG A 328 -0.49 -18.40 24.72
CA ARG A 328 -1.18 -18.44 23.42
C ARG A 328 -1.94 -17.15 23.17
N LEU A 329 -1.64 -16.52 22.04
CA LEU A 329 -2.31 -15.35 21.52
C LEU A 329 -3.16 -15.73 20.31
N CYS A 330 -4.35 -15.17 20.22
CA CYS A 330 -5.20 -15.29 19.04
C CYS A 330 -5.27 -13.91 18.36
N LEU A 331 -4.73 -13.80 17.14
CA LEU A 331 -4.87 -12.59 16.35
C LEU A 331 -6.20 -12.65 15.62
N SER A 332 -6.99 -11.61 15.79
CA SER A 332 -8.29 -11.48 15.16
C SER A 332 -8.53 -10.07 14.65
N LEU A 333 -9.16 -9.95 13.49
CA LEU A 333 -9.73 -8.69 13.04
C LEU A 333 -11.17 -8.58 13.56
N ILE A 334 -11.47 -7.47 14.20
CA ILE A 334 -12.80 -7.19 14.75
C ILE A 334 -13.57 -6.38 13.71
N HIS A 335 -14.71 -6.90 13.30
CA HIS A 335 -15.54 -6.33 12.23
C HIS A 335 -16.74 -5.54 12.75
N ILE A 336 -16.73 -5.18 13.98
CA ILE A 336 -17.79 -4.34 14.55
C ILE A 336 -17.61 -2.90 14.19
#